data_c4771cb33be706fc2b309ae872cd8cb3
#
_entry.id   c4771cb33be706fc2b309ae872cd8cb3
#
_cell.length_a   1.000
_cell.length_b   1.000
_cell.length_c   1.000
_cell.angle_alpha   90.00
_cell.angle_beta   90.00
_cell.angle_gamma   90.00
#
_symmetry.space_group_name_H-M   'P 1'
#
loop_
_entity.id
_entity.type
_entity.pdbx_description
1 polymer ?
#
loop_
_entity_poly.entity_id
_entity_poly.type
_entity_poly.pdbx_seq_one_letter_code
_entity_poly.pdbx_strand_id
1 'polypeptide(L)'
;SLTQLLFDGFEREALIEREVLLGAMPHISWPMRFVLPYHREMRFEADTPASRVLSFFMPWMKGRRPAWLIRLGLFLYDHLGGRKILPGTKTLDLNNSVEGAPLQARFEKAFEYSDCWVEDSRLVVLNARDAKARGARIMTRTKVERALRENGHWRIETRDTETGATRTHYARMMINAAGPWV
;
A
#
# COMPACT_ATOMS: atom_id res chain seq x y z
N SER A 1 11.23 8.47 -17.82
CA SER A 1 10.03 9.15 -18.31
C SER A 1 9.32 9.82 -17.14
N LEU A 2 8.55 10.89 -17.39
CA LEU A 2 7.79 11.64 -16.35
C LEU A 2 6.90 10.72 -15.51
N THR A 3 6.34 9.68 -16.09
CA THR A 3 5.51 8.69 -15.42
C THR A 3 6.30 7.88 -14.38
N GLN A 4 7.56 7.58 -14.64
CA GLN A 4 8.44 6.86 -13.72
C GLN A 4 8.84 7.72 -12.52
N LEU A 5 9.13 9.02 -12.75
CA LEU A 5 9.40 9.99 -11.70
C LEU A 5 8.19 10.24 -10.78
N LEU A 6 6.97 10.21 -11.34
CA LEU A 6 5.74 10.32 -10.55
C LEU A 6 5.46 9.06 -9.72
N PHE A 7 5.76 7.87 -10.23
CA PHE A 7 5.64 6.61 -9.49
C PHE A 7 6.65 6.55 -8.33
N ASP A 8 7.90 6.91 -8.57
CA ASP A 8 8.96 6.95 -7.54
C ASP A 8 8.62 7.96 -6.43
N GLY A 9 8.00 9.10 -6.78
CA GLY A 9 7.53 10.09 -5.82
C GLY A 9 6.40 9.56 -4.93
N PHE A 10 5.41 8.91 -5.52
CA PHE A 10 4.26 8.36 -4.81
C PHE A 10 4.65 7.22 -3.86
N GLU A 11 5.52 6.30 -4.29
CA GLU A 11 6.01 5.21 -3.45
C GLU A 11 6.81 5.75 -2.26
N ARG A 12 7.65 6.75 -2.48
CA ARG A 12 8.42 7.38 -1.40
C ARG A 12 7.53 8.07 -0.37
N GLU A 13 6.51 8.81 -0.81
CA GLU A 13 5.55 9.47 0.08
C GLU A 13 4.78 8.43 0.90
N ALA A 14 4.27 7.38 0.29
CA ALA A 14 3.57 6.30 0.97
C ALA A 14 4.45 5.62 2.05
N LEU A 15 5.74 5.41 1.77
CA LEU A 15 6.67 4.83 2.74
C LEU A 15 6.95 5.78 3.92
N ILE A 16 7.02 7.08 3.67
CA ILE A 16 7.19 8.10 4.72
C ILE A 16 5.94 8.17 5.60
N GLU A 17 4.76 8.24 4.98
CA GLU A 17 3.48 8.28 5.70
C GLU A 17 3.25 7.04 6.55
N ARG A 18 3.66 5.86 6.09
CA ARG A 18 3.63 4.63 6.86
C ARG A 18 4.39 4.75 8.18
N GLU A 19 5.59 5.31 8.16
CA GLU A 19 6.38 5.54 9.38
C GLU A 19 5.71 6.57 10.31
N VAL A 20 5.11 7.62 9.74
CA VAL A 20 4.35 8.62 10.50
C VAL A 20 3.14 7.99 11.19
N LEU A 21 2.39 7.15 10.47
CA LEU A 21 1.22 6.46 11.01
C LEU A 21 1.60 5.47 12.12
N LEU A 22 2.69 4.72 11.96
CA LEU A 22 3.21 3.85 13.01
C LEU A 22 3.52 4.62 14.29
N GLY A 23 4.11 5.81 14.18
CA GLY A 23 4.40 6.68 15.32
C GLY A 23 3.15 7.32 15.94
N ALA A 24 2.16 7.68 15.11
CA ALA A 24 0.95 8.36 15.53
C ALA A 24 -0.09 7.41 16.15
N MET A 25 -0.12 6.15 15.74
CA MET A 25 -1.15 5.17 16.10
C MET A 25 -0.57 3.83 16.59
N PRO A 26 0.34 3.82 17.56
CA PRO A 26 1.00 2.60 18.03
C PRO A 26 0.04 1.59 18.69
N HIS A 27 -1.17 2.00 19.02
CA HIS A 27 -2.22 1.17 19.63
C HIS A 27 -3.06 0.37 18.63
N ILE A 28 -2.94 0.65 17.32
CA ILE A 28 -3.66 -0.05 16.25
C ILE A 28 -2.76 -0.42 15.06
N SER A 29 -1.50 -0.03 15.11
CA SER A 29 -0.53 -0.33 14.05
C SER A 29 0.80 -0.74 14.65
N TRP A 30 1.43 -1.74 14.06
CA TRP A 30 2.74 -2.25 14.48
C TRP A 30 3.53 -2.84 13.31
N PRO A 31 4.86 -2.92 13.46
CA PRO A 31 5.70 -3.57 12.46
C PRO A 31 5.33 -5.04 12.27
N MET A 32 5.22 -5.46 11.01
CA MET A 32 5.05 -6.85 10.61
C MET A 32 6.25 -7.29 9.77
N ARG A 33 6.75 -8.48 10.05
CA ARG A 33 7.87 -9.07 9.31
C ARG A 33 7.34 -10.05 8.27
N PHE A 34 7.78 -9.88 7.04
CA PHE A 34 7.49 -10.76 5.93
C PHE A 34 8.73 -11.54 5.54
N VAL A 35 8.54 -12.81 5.23
CA VAL A 35 9.59 -13.69 4.76
C VAL A 35 9.25 -14.10 3.33
N LEU A 36 10.11 -13.73 2.39
CA LEU A 36 10.01 -14.10 0.98
C LEU A 36 10.97 -15.27 0.71
N PRO A 37 10.48 -16.53 0.68
CA PRO A 37 11.31 -17.68 0.33
C PRO A 37 11.80 -17.54 -1.12
N TYR A 38 13.07 -17.86 -1.35
CA TYR A 38 13.71 -17.77 -2.67
C TYR A 38 14.19 -19.15 -3.13
N HIS A 39 13.95 -19.45 -4.39
CA HIS A 39 14.62 -20.55 -5.09
C HIS A 39 15.04 -20.12 -6.51
N ARG A 40 16.03 -20.79 -7.08
CA ARG A 40 16.69 -20.38 -8.33
C ARG A 40 15.77 -20.37 -9.55
N GLU A 41 14.68 -21.14 -9.53
CA GLU A 41 13.72 -21.26 -10.64
C GLU A 41 12.57 -20.26 -10.51
N MET A 42 12.58 -19.39 -9.49
CA MET A 42 11.53 -18.42 -9.25
C MET A 42 11.42 -17.45 -10.41
N ARG A 43 10.26 -17.42 -11.05
CA ARG A 43 9.91 -16.47 -12.12
C ARG A 43 8.88 -15.51 -11.60
N PHE A 44 9.09 -14.24 -11.82
CA PHE A 44 8.10 -13.21 -11.57
C PHE A 44 7.55 -12.75 -12.90
N GLU A 45 6.28 -12.99 -13.16
CA GLU A 45 5.54 -12.51 -14.32
C GLU A 45 5.16 -11.03 -14.14
N ALA A 46 6.13 -10.16 -14.01
CA ALA A 46 5.86 -8.73 -13.99
C ALA A 46 6.28 -8.13 -15.33
N ASP A 47 5.33 -7.83 -16.18
CA ASP A 47 5.53 -7.10 -17.44
C ASP A 47 5.68 -5.59 -17.17
N THR A 48 6.70 -5.24 -16.39
CA THR A 48 7.02 -3.84 -16.10
C THR A 48 7.96 -3.28 -17.15
N PRO A 49 7.89 -1.96 -17.48
CA PRO A 49 8.83 -1.32 -18.41
C PRO A 49 10.29 -1.57 -18.04
N ALA A 50 10.62 -1.60 -16.75
CA ALA A 50 11.97 -1.91 -16.27
C ALA A 50 12.38 -3.35 -16.57
N SER A 51 11.47 -4.32 -16.51
CA SER A 51 11.76 -5.71 -16.87
C SER A 51 12.01 -5.88 -18.36
N ARG A 52 11.35 -5.09 -19.22
CA ARG A 52 11.59 -5.07 -20.68
C ARG A 52 12.95 -4.51 -21.01
N VAL A 53 13.35 -3.40 -20.39
CA VAL A 53 14.69 -2.81 -20.58
C VAL A 53 15.77 -3.78 -20.08
N LEU A 54 15.58 -4.38 -18.92
CA LEU A 54 16.53 -5.35 -18.37
C LEU A 54 16.65 -6.61 -19.24
N SER A 55 15.54 -7.10 -19.82
CA SER A 55 15.54 -8.25 -20.73
C SER A 55 16.18 -7.95 -22.08
N PHE A 56 16.21 -6.69 -22.51
CA PHE A 56 16.91 -6.26 -23.71
C PHE A 56 18.44 -6.30 -23.51
N PHE A 57 18.94 -5.81 -22.37
CA PHE A 57 20.37 -5.82 -22.07
C PHE A 57 20.90 -7.18 -21.58
N MET A 58 20.04 -8.02 -21.00
CA MET A 58 20.40 -9.33 -20.44
C MET A 58 19.38 -10.40 -20.88
N PRO A 59 19.41 -10.82 -22.17
CA PRO A 59 18.41 -11.75 -22.73
C PRO A 59 18.39 -13.14 -22.05
N TRP A 60 19.50 -13.55 -21.41
CA TRP A 60 19.58 -14.79 -20.63
C TRP A 60 18.82 -14.75 -19.29
N MET A 61 18.39 -13.55 -18.84
CA MET A 61 17.65 -13.35 -17.61
C MET A 61 16.14 -13.33 -17.79
N LYS A 62 15.59 -13.72 -18.95
CA LYS A 62 14.15 -13.71 -19.24
C LYS A 62 13.32 -14.30 -18.10
N GLY A 63 12.62 -13.44 -17.34
CA GLY A 63 11.73 -13.81 -16.25
C GLY A 63 12.41 -14.34 -14.98
N ARG A 64 13.73 -14.50 -14.93
CA ARG A 64 14.47 -14.89 -13.74
C ARG A 64 14.96 -13.65 -12.98
N ARG A 65 14.70 -13.59 -11.70
CA ARG A 65 15.26 -12.55 -10.84
C ARG A 65 16.32 -13.18 -9.94
N PRO A 66 17.60 -12.91 -10.19
CA PRO A 66 18.65 -13.42 -9.32
C PRO A 66 18.52 -12.83 -7.93
N ALA A 67 18.96 -13.59 -6.91
CA ALA A 67 18.85 -13.18 -5.50
C ALA A 67 19.46 -11.80 -5.21
N TRP A 68 20.54 -11.42 -5.91
CA TRP A 68 21.18 -10.12 -5.74
C TRP A 68 20.28 -8.95 -6.20
N LEU A 69 19.46 -9.16 -7.26
CA LEU A 69 18.55 -8.13 -7.76
C LEU A 69 17.38 -7.91 -6.78
N ILE A 70 16.84 -9.00 -6.20
CA ILE A 70 15.84 -8.91 -5.14
C ILE A 70 16.42 -8.18 -3.93
N ARG A 71 17.65 -8.54 -3.54
CA ARG A 71 18.33 -7.88 -2.42
C ARG A 71 18.59 -6.41 -2.66
N LEU A 72 18.94 -6.03 -3.89
CA LEU A 72 19.11 -4.63 -4.29
C LEU A 72 17.77 -3.88 -4.23
N GLY A 73 16.69 -4.48 -4.74
CA GLY A 73 15.35 -3.89 -4.67
C GLY A 73 14.90 -3.66 -3.23
N LEU A 74 15.09 -4.63 -2.34
CA LEU A 74 14.78 -4.49 -0.92
C LEU A 74 15.69 -3.47 -0.22
N PHE A 75 16.95 -3.37 -0.61
CA PHE A 75 17.85 -2.34 -0.10
C PHE A 75 17.38 -0.94 -0.49
N LEU A 76 16.97 -0.74 -1.74
CA LEU A 76 16.39 0.52 -2.19
C LEU A 76 15.08 0.83 -1.45
N TYR A 77 14.21 -0.16 -1.29
CA TYR A 77 12.98 -0.05 -0.51
C TYR A 77 13.23 0.42 0.92
N ASP A 78 14.24 -0.12 1.60
CA ASP A 78 14.64 0.28 2.94
C ASP A 78 15.08 1.75 3.02
N HIS A 79 15.69 2.28 1.96
CA HIS A 79 16.30 3.63 1.98
C HIS A 79 15.38 4.72 1.43
N LEU A 80 14.44 4.39 0.53
CA LEU A 80 13.52 5.35 -0.07
C LEU A 80 12.56 5.99 0.94
N GLY A 81 12.13 5.24 1.96
CA GLY A 81 11.16 5.69 2.96
C GLY A 81 11.74 6.40 4.17
N GLY A 82 13.07 6.59 4.25
CA GLY A 82 13.70 7.22 5.42
C GLY A 82 13.44 6.49 6.73
N ARG A 83 13.43 5.17 6.69
CA ARG A 83 13.14 4.23 7.78
C ARG A 83 13.66 4.68 9.15
N LYS A 84 12.78 4.80 10.14
CA LYS A 84 13.10 5.17 11.53
C LYS A 84 12.65 4.11 12.54
N ILE A 85 11.48 3.52 12.33
CA ILE A 85 10.82 2.58 13.26
C ILE A 85 10.97 1.14 12.75
N LEU A 86 10.79 0.92 11.44
CA LEU A 86 10.78 -0.42 10.87
C LEU A 86 12.18 -1.04 10.82
N PRO A 87 12.34 -2.31 11.22
CA PRO A 87 13.60 -3.04 11.06
C PRO A 87 13.98 -3.21 9.58
N GLY A 88 15.28 -3.22 9.28
CA GLY A 88 15.79 -3.42 7.93
C GLY A 88 15.61 -4.81 7.36
N THR A 89 15.80 -4.92 6.05
CA THR A 89 15.79 -6.20 5.35
C THR A 89 16.99 -7.05 5.74
N LYS A 90 16.76 -8.37 5.86
CA LYS A 90 17.79 -9.38 6.15
C LYS A 90 17.71 -10.49 5.13
N THR A 91 18.83 -11.18 4.92
CA THR A 91 18.86 -12.46 4.23
C THR A 91 18.85 -13.55 5.29
N LEU A 92 17.95 -14.51 5.17
CA LEU A 92 17.81 -15.64 6.07
C LEU A 92 18.35 -16.91 5.40
N ASP A 93 19.03 -17.74 6.20
CA ASP A 93 19.34 -19.13 5.87
C ASP A 93 18.20 -20.00 6.44
N LEU A 94 17.35 -20.50 5.58
CA LEU A 94 16.16 -21.26 5.96
C LEU A 94 16.49 -22.67 6.50
N ASN A 95 17.69 -23.18 6.24
CA ASN A 95 18.12 -24.46 6.80
C ASN A 95 18.39 -24.36 8.31
N ASN A 96 18.76 -23.17 8.79
CA ASN A 96 19.18 -22.93 10.17
C ASN A 96 18.30 -21.91 10.90
N SER A 97 17.14 -21.56 10.34
CA SER A 97 16.21 -20.58 10.94
C SER A 97 14.84 -21.19 11.24
N VAL A 98 14.13 -20.61 12.21
CA VAL A 98 12.78 -21.03 12.60
C VAL A 98 11.79 -20.84 11.45
N GLU A 99 12.00 -19.81 10.64
CA GLU A 99 11.16 -19.46 9.49
C GLU A 99 11.23 -20.54 8.38
N GLY A 100 12.31 -21.32 8.36
CA GLY A 100 12.47 -22.43 7.42
C GLY A 100 11.70 -23.69 7.81
N ALA A 101 11.39 -23.88 9.08
CA ALA A 101 10.79 -25.12 9.59
C ALA A 101 9.48 -25.55 8.88
N PRO A 102 8.54 -24.64 8.54
CA PRO A 102 7.31 -25.01 7.83
C PRO A 102 7.49 -25.11 6.32
N LEU A 103 8.66 -24.80 5.77
CA LEU A 103 8.89 -24.70 4.34
C LEU A 103 9.47 -26.00 3.77
N GLN A 104 9.28 -26.20 2.46
CA GLN A 104 9.88 -27.32 1.76
C GLN A 104 11.41 -27.15 1.67
N ALA A 105 12.16 -28.23 1.75
CA ALA A 105 13.62 -28.24 1.73
C ALA A 105 14.28 -27.58 0.50
N ARG A 106 13.53 -27.37 -0.59
CA ARG A 106 14.02 -26.64 -1.76
C ARG A 106 14.26 -25.14 -1.52
N PHE A 107 13.69 -24.58 -0.45
CA PHE A 107 13.88 -23.20 -0.07
C PHE A 107 15.02 -23.11 0.97
N GLU A 108 16.21 -22.83 0.49
CA GLU A 108 17.40 -22.72 1.35
C GLU A 108 17.62 -21.28 1.85
N LYS A 109 17.07 -20.28 1.12
CA LYS A 109 17.29 -18.87 1.37
C LYS A 109 15.96 -18.11 1.36
N ALA A 110 15.86 -17.08 2.19
CA ALA A 110 14.78 -16.12 2.13
C ALA A 110 15.28 -14.69 2.32
N PHE A 111 14.42 -13.74 1.98
CA PHE A 111 14.59 -12.32 2.30
C PHE A 111 13.50 -11.94 3.29
N GLU A 112 13.93 -11.43 4.44
CA GLU A 112 13.04 -10.88 5.44
C GLU A 112 12.97 -9.37 5.26
N TYR A 113 11.77 -8.80 5.21
CA TYR A 113 11.55 -7.35 5.12
C TYR A 113 10.40 -6.92 6.03
N SER A 114 10.32 -5.63 6.32
CA SER A 114 9.30 -5.08 7.21
C SER A 114 8.23 -4.35 6.42
N ASP A 115 7.01 -4.48 6.90
CA ASP A 115 5.91 -3.64 6.54
C ASP A 115 5.10 -3.29 7.80
N CYS A 116 4.01 -2.57 7.65
CA CYS A 116 3.12 -2.17 8.71
C CYS A 116 1.84 -3.00 8.66
N TRP A 117 1.45 -3.54 9.82
CA TRP A 117 0.11 -4.05 10.02
C TRP A 117 -0.73 -2.98 10.72
N VAL A 118 -1.98 -2.85 10.32
CA VAL A 118 -2.93 -1.93 10.93
C VAL A 118 -4.31 -2.57 11.03
N GLU A 119 -5.04 -2.25 12.09
CA GLU A 119 -6.46 -2.58 12.19
C GLU A 119 -7.29 -1.62 11.34
N ASP A 120 -7.55 -1.99 10.09
CA ASP A 120 -8.18 -1.15 9.07
C ASP A 120 -9.51 -0.55 9.52
N SER A 121 -10.38 -1.35 10.12
CA SER A 121 -11.68 -0.88 10.60
C SER A 121 -11.55 0.18 11.71
N ARG A 122 -10.61 -0.01 12.64
CA ARG A 122 -10.32 0.98 13.69
C ARG A 122 -9.70 2.24 13.12
N LEU A 123 -8.80 2.11 12.14
CA LEU A 123 -8.22 3.26 11.46
C LEU A 123 -9.30 4.15 10.84
N VAL A 124 -10.24 3.56 10.10
CA VAL A 124 -11.37 4.28 9.49
C VAL A 124 -12.24 4.96 10.55
N VAL A 125 -12.60 4.25 11.63
CA VAL A 125 -13.42 4.80 12.71
C VAL A 125 -12.71 5.95 13.44
N LEU A 126 -11.41 5.81 13.71
CA LEU A 126 -10.63 6.85 14.39
C LEU A 126 -10.50 8.11 13.54
N ASN A 127 -10.23 7.96 12.24
CA ASN A 127 -10.19 9.08 11.30
C ASN A 127 -11.55 9.80 11.21
N ALA A 128 -12.64 9.04 11.14
CA ALA A 128 -13.99 9.62 11.13
C ALA A 128 -14.31 10.34 12.45
N ARG A 129 -13.91 9.80 13.59
CA ARG A 129 -14.08 10.44 14.90
C ARG A 129 -13.27 11.73 15.03
N ASP A 130 -12.02 11.74 14.59
CA ASP A 130 -11.18 12.94 14.62
C ASP A 130 -11.75 14.03 13.69
N ALA A 131 -12.14 13.67 12.48
CA ALA A 131 -12.80 14.59 11.55
C ALA A 131 -14.08 15.17 12.16
N LYS A 132 -14.92 14.34 12.80
CA LYS A 132 -16.13 14.79 13.49
C LYS A 132 -15.83 15.75 14.66
N ALA A 133 -14.81 15.47 15.46
CA ALA A 133 -14.38 16.35 16.56
C ALA A 133 -13.91 17.73 16.04
N ARG A 134 -13.44 17.79 14.79
CA ARG A 134 -13.06 19.03 14.09
C ARG A 134 -14.19 19.68 13.30
N GLY A 135 -15.43 19.22 13.46
CA GLY A 135 -16.62 19.82 12.83
C GLY A 135 -17.08 19.17 11.53
N ALA A 136 -16.46 18.10 11.08
CA ALA A 136 -16.95 17.37 9.91
C ALA A 136 -18.24 16.60 10.24
N ARG A 137 -19.14 16.53 9.25
CA ARG A 137 -20.34 15.72 9.33
C ARG A 137 -20.09 14.36 8.73
N ILE A 138 -20.08 13.31 9.55
CA ILE A 138 -19.94 11.92 9.12
C ILE A 138 -21.33 11.33 8.91
N MET A 139 -21.60 10.84 7.71
CA MET A 139 -22.87 10.24 7.31
C MET A 139 -22.61 8.80 6.87
N THR A 140 -22.85 7.87 7.75
CA THR A 140 -22.84 6.43 7.43
C THR A 140 -24.13 6.04 6.73
N ARG A 141 -24.16 4.88 6.04
CA ARG A 141 -25.35 4.34 5.36
C ARG A 141 -25.98 5.33 4.36
N THR A 142 -25.14 6.18 3.80
CA THR A 142 -25.57 7.25 2.89
C THR A 142 -24.87 7.06 1.55
N LYS A 143 -25.64 6.69 0.54
CA LYS A 143 -25.14 6.48 -0.82
C LYS A 143 -25.27 7.78 -1.61
N VAL A 144 -24.22 8.16 -2.33
CA VAL A 144 -24.30 9.22 -3.34
C VAL A 144 -24.91 8.63 -4.60
N GLU A 145 -26.08 9.14 -5.00
CA GLU A 145 -26.78 8.68 -6.20
C GLU A 145 -26.39 9.51 -7.42
N ARG A 146 -26.17 10.80 -7.23
CA ARG A 146 -25.83 11.72 -8.30
C ARG A 146 -25.01 12.92 -7.79
N ALA A 147 -24.06 13.36 -8.59
CA ALA A 147 -23.33 14.59 -8.35
C ALA A 147 -23.23 15.39 -9.65
N LEU A 148 -23.67 16.63 -9.64
CA LEU A 148 -23.66 17.54 -10.78
C LEU A 148 -23.01 18.86 -10.40
N ARG A 149 -22.29 19.47 -11.33
CA ARG A 149 -21.75 20.80 -11.15
C ARG A 149 -22.72 21.83 -11.72
N GLU A 150 -23.24 22.67 -10.84
CA GLU A 150 -24.23 23.71 -11.17
C GLU A 150 -23.78 25.05 -10.54
N ASN A 151 -23.73 26.11 -11.33
CA ASN A 151 -23.40 27.46 -10.86
C ASN A 151 -22.15 27.57 -9.99
N GLY A 152 -21.09 26.82 -10.34
CA GLY A 152 -19.81 26.82 -9.60
C GLY A 152 -19.78 25.96 -8.34
N HIS A 153 -20.87 25.30 -7.97
CA HIS A 153 -20.98 24.38 -6.84
C HIS A 153 -21.34 22.97 -7.29
N TRP A 154 -21.05 22.00 -6.45
CA TRP A 154 -21.53 20.66 -6.61
C TRP A 154 -22.90 20.51 -5.92
N ARG A 155 -23.91 20.05 -6.66
CA ARG A 155 -25.18 19.55 -6.14
C ARG A 155 -25.10 18.04 -6.06
N ILE A 156 -25.20 17.51 -4.84
CA ILE A 156 -24.97 16.09 -4.54
C ILE A 156 -26.25 15.52 -3.95
N GLU A 157 -26.83 14.55 -4.63
CA GLU A 157 -28.02 13.83 -4.20
C GLU A 157 -27.58 12.55 -3.47
N THR A 158 -28.08 12.36 -2.27
CA THR A 158 -27.78 11.20 -1.43
C THR A 158 -29.04 10.50 -1.02
N ARG A 159 -28.92 9.19 -0.82
CA ARG A 159 -29.99 8.33 -0.32
C ARG A 159 -29.50 7.61 0.95
N ASP A 160 -30.30 7.65 1.99
CA ASP A 160 -30.14 6.79 3.15
C ASP A 160 -30.49 5.36 2.76
N THR A 161 -29.59 4.42 2.99
CA THR A 161 -29.73 3.01 2.52
C THR A 161 -30.69 2.19 3.38
N GLU A 162 -31.08 2.65 4.57
CA GLU A 162 -32.02 1.97 5.44
C GLU A 162 -33.44 2.52 5.27
N THR A 163 -33.57 3.83 5.28
CA THR A 163 -34.89 4.50 5.23
C THR A 163 -35.35 4.84 3.82
N GLY A 164 -34.43 4.84 2.84
CA GLY A 164 -34.68 5.28 1.48
C GLY A 164 -34.80 6.80 1.33
N ALA A 165 -34.69 7.56 2.40
CA ALA A 165 -34.83 9.02 2.39
C ALA A 165 -33.74 9.67 1.54
N THR A 166 -34.13 10.60 0.68
CA THR A 166 -33.20 11.36 -0.17
C THR A 166 -32.91 12.74 0.42
N ARG A 167 -31.68 13.23 0.19
CA ARG A 167 -31.25 14.58 0.58
C ARG A 167 -30.35 15.18 -0.49
N THR A 168 -30.39 16.49 -0.59
CA THR A 168 -29.50 17.27 -1.47
C THR A 168 -28.52 18.05 -0.63
N HIS A 169 -27.23 18.01 -1.03
CA HIS A 169 -26.14 18.76 -0.43
C HIS A 169 -25.49 19.64 -1.47
N TYR A 170 -24.93 20.77 -1.03
CA TYR A 170 -24.17 21.68 -1.88
C TYR A 170 -22.74 21.82 -1.34
N ALA A 171 -21.74 21.75 -2.22
CA ALA A 171 -20.34 21.88 -1.87
C ALA A 171 -19.56 22.65 -2.94
N ARG A 172 -18.56 23.39 -2.51
CA ARG A 172 -17.63 24.08 -3.43
C ARG A 172 -16.69 23.07 -4.11
N MET A 173 -16.33 22.01 -3.42
CA MET A 173 -15.44 20.95 -3.89
C MET A 173 -16.02 19.58 -3.53
N MET A 174 -15.80 18.60 -4.38
CA MET A 174 -16.11 17.19 -4.14
C MET A 174 -14.83 16.36 -4.31
N ILE A 175 -14.55 15.49 -3.36
CA ILE A 175 -13.45 14.53 -3.43
C ILE A 175 -14.05 13.13 -3.49
N ASN A 176 -13.77 12.42 -4.57
CA ASN A 176 -14.15 11.02 -4.70
C ASN A 176 -13.00 10.15 -4.20
N ALA A 177 -13.21 9.46 -3.10
CA ALA A 177 -12.26 8.52 -2.49
C ALA A 177 -12.89 7.13 -2.30
N ALA A 178 -13.87 6.76 -3.14
CA ALA A 178 -14.60 5.49 -3.01
C ALA A 178 -13.86 4.27 -3.58
N GLY A 179 -12.62 4.44 -4.06
CA GLY A 179 -11.80 3.36 -4.61
C GLY A 179 -12.39 2.80 -5.92
N PRO A 180 -12.30 1.47 -6.14
CA PRO A 180 -12.75 0.83 -7.39
C PRO A 180 -14.27 0.67 -7.50
N TRP A 181 -15.03 1.11 -6.53
CA TRP A 181 -16.49 0.90 -6.43
C TRP A 181 -17.33 2.06 -6.99
N VAL A 182 -16.74 2.90 -7.83
CA VAL A 182 -17.37 4.08 -8.44
C VAL A 182 -17.81 3.80 -9.85
#